data_77489a0bdba857788d4457e369f1f3bb
#
_entry.id   77489a0bdba857788d4457e369f1f3bb
#
_cell.length_a   1.000
_cell.length_b   1.000
_cell.length_c   1.000
_cell.angle_alpha   90.00
_cell.angle_beta   90.00
_cell.angle_gamma   90.00
#
_symmetry.space_group_name_H-M   'P 1'
#
loop_
_entity.id
_entity.type
_entity.pdbx_description
1 polymer ?
#
loop_
_entity_poly.entity_id
_entity_poly.type
_entity_poly.pdbx_seq_one_letter_code
_entity_poly.pdbx_strand_id
1 'polypeptide(L)'
;MNSVLIYPFGKESEYWIKFTNLLDNLQPVCLVALQGWDDRKVFIDNDKESIPFSFEFEKSIVKYNPEFIFFADFRFPLDFEIYYLPYIKMAIRYNKKILFGENLKYMLRKKYPTILRYEYTEESFMNTKMEIPNSLMQINTPVIFISSMFGGLGKFEIQLKLRKAFLERNINLMQIGTKEESQYYGFYPMPEFMKNHENSEKDKILLFNRYLKKLEEVKKPDIILIGIPGELYAPSEKYIANLGITAYEIFLSVMPDILLVLLPYAE
;
A
#
# COMPACT_ATOMS: atom_id res chain seq x y z
N MET A 1 -6.29 11.27 -16.07
CA MET A 1 -5.38 10.41 -15.26
C MET A 1 -4.01 11.05 -15.20
N ASN A 2 -3.45 11.16 -14.02
CA ASN A 2 -2.13 11.75 -13.80
C ASN A 2 -1.04 10.73 -14.15
N SER A 3 -0.03 11.14 -14.90
CA SER A 3 1.06 10.26 -15.32
C SER A 3 2.08 10.02 -14.21
N VAL A 4 2.49 8.75 -14.00
CA VAL A 4 3.47 8.39 -12.97
C VAL A 4 4.63 7.58 -13.55
N LEU A 5 5.86 7.95 -13.17
CA LEU A 5 7.07 7.16 -13.37
C LEU A 5 7.38 6.41 -12.08
N ILE A 6 7.71 5.12 -12.18
CA ILE A 6 7.99 4.25 -11.03
C ILE A 6 9.48 3.93 -10.97
N TYR A 7 10.13 4.20 -9.82
CA TYR A 7 11.56 3.97 -9.57
C TYR A 7 11.84 3.65 -8.09
N PRO A 8 12.74 2.72 -7.76
CA PRO A 8 13.23 1.69 -8.66
C PRO A 8 12.14 0.66 -8.93
N PHE A 9 11.98 0.24 -10.19
CA PHE A 9 11.04 -0.80 -10.54
C PHE A 9 11.66 -2.18 -10.28
N GLY A 10 10.90 -3.05 -9.63
CA GLY A 10 11.28 -4.41 -9.32
C GLY A 10 10.05 -5.29 -9.06
N LYS A 11 10.29 -6.53 -8.66
CA LYS A 11 9.22 -7.52 -8.42
C LYS A 11 8.16 -7.03 -7.42
N GLU A 12 8.57 -6.26 -6.42
CA GLU A 12 7.69 -5.73 -5.37
C GLU A 12 6.71 -4.69 -5.88
N SER A 13 6.98 -4.08 -7.04
CA SER A 13 6.14 -3.07 -7.69
C SER A 13 5.42 -3.58 -8.95
N GLU A 14 5.44 -4.90 -9.24
CA GLU A 14 4.73 -5.50 -10.37
C GLU A 14 3.22 -5.22 -10.38
N TYR A 15 2.61 -5.03 -9.22
CA TYR A 15 1.19 -4.72 -9.12
C TYR A 15 0.81 -3.44 -9.87
N TRP A 16 1.73 -2.51 -10.08
CA TRP A 16 1.52 -1.32 -10.91
C TRP A 16 1.23 -1.66 -12.37
N ILE A 17 1.75 -2.80 -12.86
CA ILE A 17 1.50 -3.29 -14.23
C ILE A 17 0.31 -4.25 -14.23
N LYS A 18 0.33 -5.24 -13.34
CA LYS A 18 -0.68 -6.31 -13.31
C LYS A 18 -2.10 -5.80 -13.09
N PHE A 19 -2.25 -4.69 -12.38
CA PHE A 19 -3.54 -4.11 -11.98
C PHE A 19 -3.69 -2.65 -12.41
N THR A 20 -3.10 -2.27 -13.54
CA THR A 20 -3.21 -0.91 -14.09
C THR A 20 -4.65 -0.45 -14.24
N ASN A 21 -5.54 -1.38 -14.61
CA ASN A 21 -6.98 -1.13 -14.78
C ASN A 21 -7.74 -0.86 -13.48
N LEU A 22 -7.12 -1.07 -12.33
CA LEU A 22 -7.68 -0.77 -11.01
C LEU A 22 -7.14 0.53 -10.41
N LEU A 23 -6.13 1.14 -11.06
CA LEU A 23 -5.57 2.41 -10.58
C LEU A 23 -6.61 3.52 -10.65
N ASP A 24 -6.70 4.26 -9.54
CA ASP A 24 -7.54 5.45 -9.44
C ASP A 24 -6.68 6.70 -9.67
N ASN A 25 -7.02 7.47 -10.71
CA ASN A 25 -6.37 8.73 -11.07
C ASN A 25 -4.87 8.70 -11.41
N LEU A 26 -4.20 7.55 -11.41
CA LEU A 26 -2.79 7.40 -11.79
C LEU A 26 -2.63 6.46 -12.99
N GLN A 27 -1.70 6.79 -13.89
CA GLN A 27 -1.33 5.95 -15.03
C GLN A 27 0.19 5.82 -15.11
N PRO A 28 0.74 4.61 -14.97
CA PRO A 28 2.16 4.38 -15.20
C PRO A 28 2.54 4.67 -16.67
N VAL A 29 3.50 5.57 -16.86
CA VAL A 29 3.99 5.95 -18.20
C VAL A 29 5.42 5.49 -18.46
N CYS A 30 6.17 5.17 -17.42
CA CYS A 30 7.51 4.59 -17.53
C CYS A 30 7.89 3.86 -16.24
N LEU A 31 8.60 2.74 -16.41
CA LEU A 31 9.19 1.94 -15.35
C LEU A 31 10.70 2.05 -15.45
N VAL A 32 11.35 2.49 -14.39
CA VAL A 32 12.81 2.65 -14.37
C VAL A 32 13.41 1.71 -13.34
N ALA A 33 14.19 0.74 -13.81
CA ALA A 33 14.89 -0.22 -12.96
C ALA A 33 16.32 0.20 -12.65
N LEU A 34 16.92 -0.45 -11.68
CA LEU A 34 18.34 -0.32 -11.37
C LEU A 34 19.19 -0.98 -12.46
N GLN A 35 20.36 -0.40 -12.78
CA GLN A 35 21.29 -1.03 -13.72
C GLN A 35 21.77 -2.38 -13.19
N GLY A 36 21.79 -3.39 -14.07
CA GLY A 36 22.15 -4.77 -13.72
C GLY A 36 21.01 -5.61 -13.13
N TRP A 37 19.84 -5.04 -12.90
CA TRP A 37 18.64 -5.74 -12.47
C TRP A 37 17.72 -5.92 -13.69
N ASP A 38 17.94 -6.98 -14.46
CA ASP A 38 17.21 -7.27 -15.68
C ASP A 38 16.22 -8.42 -15.48
N ASP A 39 15.07 -8.11 -14.91
CA ASP A 39 13.94 -9.04 -14.80
C ASP A 39 12.96 -8.89 -15.99
N ARG A 40 13.38 -8.30 -17.11
CA ARG A 40 12.51 -8.05 -18.29
C ARG A 40 11.75 -9.30 -18.76
N LYS A 41 12.31 -10.49 -18.59
CA LYS A 41 11.64 -11.74 -18.98
C LYS A 41 10.41 -12.07 -18.15
N VAL A 42 10.30 -11.49 -16.94
CA VAL A 42 9.18 -11.76 -16.01
C VAL A 42 7.99 -10.84 -16.29
N PHE A 43 8.20 -9.66 -16.92
CA PHE A 43 7.21 -8.59 -16.98
C PHE A 43 6.53 -8.40 -18.35
N ILE A 44 6.98 -9.11 -19.40
CA ILE A 44 6.50 -8.90 -20.79
C ILE A 44 5.48 -9.98 -21.22
N ASP A 45 5.05 -10.84 -20.33
CA ASP A 45 4.04 -11.84 -20.69
C ASP A 45 2.64 -11.27 -20.44
N ASN A 46 2.06 -10.76 -21.49
CA ASN A 46 0.64 -10.66 -21.85
C ASN A 46 0.31 -9.34 -22.60
N ASP A 47 -0.13 -9.45 -23.81
CA ASP A 47 -0.95 -8.66 -24.73
C ASP A 47 -1.57 -7.29 -24.31
N LYS A 48 -0.98 -6.56 -23.40
CA LYS A 48 -1.38 -5.20 -23.05
C LYS A 48 -0.28 -4.24 -23.49
N GLU A 49 -0.65 -3.06 -23.96
CA GLU A 49 0.23 -1.95 -24.29
C GLU A 49 1.37 -1.87 -23.29
N SER A 50 2.58 -2.27 -23.72
CA SER A 50 3.73 -2.41 -22.84
C SER A 50 4.13 -1.03 -22.31
N ILE A 51 4.00 -0.84 -21.00
CA ILE A 51 4.51 0.38 -20.36
C ILE A 51 6.02 0.43 -20.62
N PRO A 52 6.55 1.57 -21.15
CA PRO A 52 7.96 1.72 -21.45
C PRO A 52 8.87 1.40 -20.26
N PHE A 53 9.91 0.63 -20.51
CA PHE A 53 10.91 0.24 -19.53
C PHE A 53 12.28 0.90 -19.82
N SER A 54 12.99 1.35 -18.79
CA SER A 54 14.25 2.06 -18.92
C SER A 54 15.19 1.78 -17.74
N PHE A 55 16.48 2.03 -17.93
CA PHE A 55 17.50 2.13 -16.86
C PHE A 55 17.99 3.57 -16.67
N GLU A 56 17.47 4.50 -17.47
CA GLU A 56 17.96 5.88 -17.53
C GLU A 56 16.89 6.83 -16.97
N PHE A 57 17.00 7.13 -15.68
CA PHE A 57 15.99 7.90 -14.94
C PHE A 57 15.78 9.30 -15.53
N GLU A 58 16.85 10.08 -15.74
CA GLU A 58 16.75 11.45 -16.25
C GLU A 58 16.18 11.50 -17.68
N LYS A 59 16.66 10.64 -18.58
CA LYS A 59 16.12 10.55 -19.94
C LYS A 59 14.63 10.17 -19.92
N SER A 60 14.22 9.34 -18.98
CA SER A 60 12.82 8.95 -18.82
C SER A 60 11.95 10.11 -18.35
N ILE A 61 12.42 10.93 -17.41
CA ILE A 61 11.70 12.16 -17.02
C ILE A 61 11.53 13.09 -18.22
N VAL A 62 12.59 13.33 -18.98
CA VAL A 62 12.55 14.24 -20.15
C VAL A 62 11.63 13.70 -21.24
N LYS A 63 11.72 12.40 -21.54
CA LYS A 63 10.98 11.78 -22.65
C LYS A 63 9.49 11.66 -22.37
N TYR A 64 9.12 11.19 -21.18
CA TYR A 64 7.73 10.87 -20.84
C TYR A 64 7.04 11.98 -20.06
N ASN A 65 7.79 12.95 -19.55
CA ASN A 65 7.32 14.09 -18.78
C ASN A 65 6.25 13.73 -17.72
N PRO A 66 6.50 12.75 -16.84
CA PRO A 66 5.53 12.33 -15.85
C PRO A 66 5.15 13.48 -14.92
N GLU A 67 3.90 13.53 -14.46
CA GLU A 67 3.48 14.47 -13.42
C GLU A 67 3.99 14.04 -12.05
N PHE A 68 3.95 12.71 -11.80
CA PHE A 68 4.38 12.11 -10.54
C PHE A 68 5.59 11.20 -10.73
N ILE A 69 6.42 11.12 -9.70
CA ILE A 69 7.46 10.10 -9.57
C ILE A 69 7.19 9.33 -8.27
N PHE A 70 6.94 8.04 -8.40
CA PHE A 70 6.79 7.14 -7.27
C PHE A 70 8.12 6.45 -6.99
N PHE A 71 8.70 6.76 -5.82
CA PHE A 71 9.88 6.08 -5.29
C PHE A 71 9.42 4.82 -4.53
N ALA A 72 9.53 3.70 -5.20
CA ALA A 72 9.04 2.41 -4.69
C ALA A 72 9.95 1.84 -3.61
N ASP A 73 9.36 1.07 -2.70
CA ASP A 73 10.11 0.18 -1.83
C ASP A 73 10.80 -0.92 -2.64
N PHE A 74 11.94 -1.38 -2.17
CA PHE A 74 12.68 -2.46 -2.78
C PHE A 74 12.83 -3.62 -1.80
N ARG A 75 12.85 -4.86 -2.30
CA ARG A 75 12.90 -6.08 -1.49
C ARG A 75 14.09 -6.11 -0.53
N PHE A 76 15.23 -5.63 -1.00
CA PHE A 76 16.43 -5.52 -0.20
C PHE A 76 16.66 -4.07 0.20
N PRO A 77 17.21 -3.79 1.40
CA PRO A 77 17.58 -2.44 1.78
C PRO A 77 18.64 -1.92 0.80
N LEU A 78 18.24 -0.94 0.00
CA LEU A 78 19.15 -0.20 -0.89
C LEU A 78 19.80 0.93 -0.11
N ASP A 79 21.07 1.23 -0.45
CA ASP A 79 21.73 2.43 0.07
C ASP A 79 20.99 3.67 -0.42
N PHE A 80 20.46 4.44 0.54
CA PHE A 80 19.65 5.60 0.25
C PHE A 80 20.41 6.70 -0.48
N GLU A 81 21.65 6.94 -0.07
CA GLU A 81 22.50 8.00 -0.64
C GLU A 81 22.88 7.72 -2.09
N ILE A 82 22.96 6.43 -2.46
CA ILE A 82 23.32 5.99 -3.81
C ILE A 82 22.09 5.85 -4.70
N TYR A 83 21.06 5.16 -4.20
CA TYR A 83 19.94 4.70 -5.04
C TYR A 83 18.68 5.55 -4.98
N TYR A 84 18.53 6.43 -4.01
CA TYR A 84 17.35 7.28 -3.89
C TYR A 84 17.66 8.77 -3.90
N LEU A 85 18.57 9.24 -3.08
CA LEU A 85 18.82 10.66 -2.88
C LEU A 85 19.15 11.43 -4.17
N PRO A 86 20.02 10.94 -5.09
CA PRO A 86 20.34 11.65 -6.33
C PRO A 86 19.09 11.81 -7.21
N TYR A 87 18.25 10.77 -7.27
CA TYR A 87 17.05 10.73 -8.10
C TYR A 87 15.90 11.56 -7.52
N ILE A 88 15.78 11.63 -6.18
CA ILE A 88 14.86 12.54 -5.50
C ILE A 88 15.27 14.01 -5.78
N LYS A 89 16.55 14.35 -5.66
CA LYS A 89 17.05 15.68 -6.01
C LYS A 89 16.77 16.02 -7.48
N MET A 90 16.89 15.05 -8.36
CA MET A 90 16.57 15.21 -9.78
C MET A 90 15.06 15.44 -9.98
N ALA A 91 14.20 14.67 -9.34
CA ALA A 91 12.75 14.86 -9.39
C ALA A 91 12.35 16.28 -8.95
N ILE A 92 12.95 16.78 -7.86
CA ILE A 92 12.75 18.16 -7.37
C ILE A 92 13.20 19.18 -8.41
N ARG A 93 14.40 19.01 -9.01
CA ARG A 93 14.92 19.91 -10.05
C ARG A 93 14.00 20.00 -11.27
N TYR A 94 13.35 18.87 -11.64
CA TYR A 94 12.37 18.82 -12.72
C TYR A 94 10.95 19.21 -12.28
N ASN A 95 10.79 19.72 -11.07
CA ASN A 95 9.50 20.14 -10.49
C ASN A 95 8.40 19.05 -10.57
N LYS A 96 8.78 17.80 -10.25
CA LYS A 96 7.86 16.67 -10.24
C LYS A 96 7.24 16.47 -8.86
N LYS A 97 5.97 16.06 -8.82
CA LYS A 97 5.32 15.62 -7.59
C LYS A 97 5.88 14.27 -7.18
N ILE A 98 6.24 14.12 -5.92
CA ILE A 98 6.94 12.93 -5.41
C ILE A 98 6.00 12.13 -4.51
N LEU A 99 5.99 10.82 -4.73
CA LEU A 99 5.31 9.84 -3.90
C LEU A 99 6.36 8.84 -3.39
N PHE A 100 6.20 8.39 -2.15
CA PHE A 100 7.11 7.43 -1.53
C PHE A 100 6.39 6.14 -1.14
N GLY A 101 7.08 5.00 -1.28
CA GLY A 101 6.67 3.74 -0.69
C GLY A 101 6.74 3.78 0.85
N GLU A 102 5.97 2.92 1.51
CA GLU A 102 5.74 2.96 2.96
C GLU A 102 7.04 2.81 3.78
N ASN A 103 7.90 1.84 3.42
CA ASN A 103 9.15 1.61 4.14
C ASN A 103 10.16 2.74 3.93
N LEU A 104 10.24 3.24 2.69
CA LEU A 104 11.08 4.38 2.35
C LEU A 104 10.62 5.62 3.14
N LYS A 105 9.34 5.89 3.18
CA LYS A 105 8.75 6.99 3.95
C LYS A 105 9.03 6.87 5.46
N TYR A 106 8.91 5.67 6.02
CA TYR A 106 9.26 5.42 7.42
C TYR A 106 10.74 5.70 7.70
N MET A 107 11.63 5.28 6.82
CA MET A 107 13.08 5.56 6.93
C MET A 107 13.35 7.07 6.82
N LEU A 108 12.68 7.75 5.87
CA LEU A 108 12.83 9.20 5.69
C LEU A 108 12.38 9.98 6.93
N ARG A 109 11.28 9.61 7.57
CA ARG A 109 10.81 10.24 8.82
C ARG A 109 11.89 10.20 9.91
N LYS A 110 12.65 9.10 9.99
CA LYS A 110 13.68 8.91 11.02
C LYS A 110 15.01 9.60 10.69
N LYS A 111 15.45 9.53 9.45
CA LYS A 111 16.83 9.93 9.07
C LYS A 111 16.89 11.19 8.23
N TYR A 112 15.89 11.47 7.42
CA TYR A 112 15.88 12.54 6.42
C TYR A 112 14.54 13.32 6.38
N PRO A 113 14.05 13.84 7.53
CA PRO A 113 12.70 14.44 7.61
C PRO A 113 12.50 15.64 6.68
N THR A 114 13.59 16.30 6.29
CA THR A 114 13.54 17.43 5.36
C THR A 114 13.14 17.04 3.94
N ILE A 115 13.36 15.77 3.55
CA ILE A 115 13.00 15.25 2.23
C ILE A 115 11.49 15.04 2.14
N LEU A 116 10.84 14.66 3.23
CA LEU A 116 9.39 14.46 3.25
C LEU A 116 8.56 15.70 2.90
N ARG A 117 9.14 16.91 3.02
CA ARG A 117 8.45 18.14 2.59
C ARG A 117 8.13 18.17 1.09
N TYR A 118 8.81 17.35 0.31
CA TYR A 118 8.58 17.24 -1.13
C TYR A 118 7.58 16.13 -1.49
N GLU A 119 7.09 15.38 -0.49
CA GLU A 119 6.03 14.39 -0.71
C GLU A 119 4.73 15.11 -1.08
N TYR A 120 4.14 14.65 -2.18
CA TYR A 120 2.80 15.09 -2.53
C TYR A 120 1.79 14.36 -1.63
N THR A 121 1.01 15.11 -0.91
CA THR A 121 -0.08 14.61 -0.07
C THR A 121 -1.39 15.20 -0.57
N GLU A 122 -2.34 14.35 -0.95
CA GLU A 122 -3.71 14.80 -1.09
C GLU A 122 -4.31 15.03 0.30
N GLU A 123 -5.12 16.09 0.44
CA GLU A 123 -5.88 16.30 1.68
C GLU A 123 -6.80 15.10 1.91
N SER A 124 -6.41 14.23 2.81
CA SER A 124 -7.21 13.07 3.17
C SER A 124 -8.46 13.54 3.93
N PHE A 125 -9.62 13.17 3.42
CA PHE A 125 -10.94 13.47 4.02
C PHE A 125 -11.09 12.93 5.46
N MET A 126 -10.12 12.16 5.97
CA MET A 126 -10.17 11.40 7.22
C MET A 126 -9.24 11.88 8.33
N ASN A 127 -8.57 13.03 8.17
CA ASN A 127 -7.69 13.59 9.21
C ASN A 127 -8.46 14.29 10.37
N THR A 128 -9.76 14.11 10.46
CA THR A 128 -10.51 14.58 11.64
C THR A 128 -10.16 13.72 12.85
N LYS A 129 -9.67 14.39 13.88
CA LYS A 129 -9.43 13.80 15.20
C LYS A 129 -10.71 13.12 15.68
N MET A 130 -10.75 11.79 15.64
CA MET A 130 -11.90 11.05 16.12
C MET A 130 -11.84 10.94 17.63
N GLU A 131 -12.97 11.21 18.30
CA GLU A 131 -13.09 10.93 19.72
C GLU A 131 -13.18 9.42 19.95
N ILE A 132 -12.54 8.92 21.02
CA ILE A 132 -12.57 7.52 21.38
C ILE A 132 -13.96 7.18 21.92
N PRO A 133 -14.70 6.24 21.31
CA PRO A 133 -16.02 5.85 21.81
C PRO A 133 -15.90 5.00 23.08
N ASN A 134 -16.97 4.95 23.88
CA ASN A 134 -17.01 4.15 25.11
C ASN A 134 -17.26 2.65 24.85
N SER A 135 -17.77 2.28 23.69
CA SER A 135 -18.12 0.90 23.34
C SER A 135 -17.99 0.66 21.84
N LEU A 136 -17.93 -0.61 21.46
CA LEU A 136 -17.97 -1.03 20.07
C LEU A 136 -19.35 -0.78 19.45
N MET A 137 -19.35 -0.33 18.20
CA MET A 137 -20.52 -0.17 17.36
C MET A 137 -20.75 -1.42 16.51
N GLN A 138 -21.98 -1.77 16.27
CA GLN A 138 -22.31 -2.92 15.41
C GLN A 138 -22.01 -2.57 13.95
N ILE A 139 -21.20 -3.39 13.30
CA ILE A 139 -20.99 -3.40 11.85
C ILE A 139 -21.99 -4.40 11.28
N ASN A 140 -22.79 -3.96 10.31
CA ASN A 140 -23.86 -4.78 9.73
C ASN A 140 -23.48 -5.37 8.36
N THR A 141 -22.50 -4.78 7.70
CA THR A 141 -22.00 -5.23 6.40
C THR A 141 -21.07 -6.43 6.60
N PRO A 142 -21.18 -7.48 5.78
CA PRO A 142 -20.28 -8.64 5.83
C PRO A 142 -18.81 -8.24 5.72
N VAL A 143 -17.95 -8.81 6.56
CA VAL A 143 -16.54 -8.48 6.69
C VAL A 143 -15.66 -9.66 6.30
N ILE A 144 -14.72 -9.42 5.37
CA ILE A 144 -13.71 -10.37 4.97
C ILE A 144 -12.34 -9.89 5.43
N PHE A 145 -11.60 -10.74 6.15
CA PHE A 145 -10.21 -10.48 6.50
C PHE A 145 -9.25 -11.24 5.58
N ILE A 146 -8.15 -10.57 5.21
CA ILE A 146 -7.03 -11.20 4.51
C ILE A 146 -5.80 -11.06 5.38
N SER A 147 -5.27 -12.19 5.82
CA SER A 147 -4.06 -12.27 6.62
C SER A 147 -3.04 -13.23 5.99
N SER A 148 -1.86 -13.31 6.57
CA SER A 148 -0.85 -14.28 6.17
C SER A 148 -0.08 -14.76 7.38
N MET A 149 0.39 -16.01 7.30
CA MET A 149 1.20 -16.61 8.35
C MET A 149 2.52 -15.86 8.50
N PHE A 150 3.17 -15.54 7.37
CA PHE A 150 4.42 -14.79 7.31
C PHE A 150 4.31 -13.58 6.39
N GLY A 151 5.25 -12.65 6.52
CA GLY A 151 5.42 -11.53 5.59
C GLY A 151 5.77 -11.96 4.18
N GLY A 152 5.51 -11.11 3.19
CA GLY A 152 5.91 -11.36 1.80
C GLY A 152 5.08 -12.39 1.03
N LEU A 153 3.99 -12.94 1.59
CA LEU A 153 3.13 -13.92 0.93
C LEU A 153 2.10 -13.32 -0.04
N GLY A 154 2.23 -12.05 -0.42
CA GLY A 154 1.39 -11.44 -1.47
C GLY A 154 -0.01 -11.02 -1.03
N LYS A 155 -0.25 -10.70 0.24
CA LYS A 155 -1.56 -10.21 0.73
C LYS A 155 -2.14 -9.10 -0.12
N PHE A 156 -1.33 -8.12 -0.49
CA PHE A 156 -1.79 -6.97 -1.28
C PHE A 156 -2.22 -7.39 -2.68
N GLU A 157 -1.49 -8.32 -3.32
CA GLU A 157 -1.89 -8.86 -4.62
C GLU A 157 -3.24 -9.62 -4.55
N ILE A 158 -3.46 -10.39 -3.48
CA ILE A 158 -4.77 -11.05 -3.26
C ILE A 158 -5.89 -10.02 -3.07
N GLN A 159 -5.63 -8.93 -2.32
CA GLN A 159 -6.60 -7.84 -2.19
C GLN A 159 -6.96 -7.22 -3.53
N LEU A 160 -5.98 -7.01 -4.43
CA LEU A 160 -6.22 -6.48 -5.78
C LEU A 160 -6.99 -7.46 -6.67
N LYS A 161 -6.66 -8.77 -6.61
CA LYS A 161 -7.41 -9.81 -7.33
C LYS A 161 -8.87 -9.88 -6.89
N LEU A 162 -9.12 -9.84 -5.59
CA LEU A 162 -10.49 -9.84 -5.07
C LEU A 162 -11.22 -8.55 -5.46
N ARG A 163 -10.56 -7.38 -5.37
CA ARG A 163 -11.17 -6.13 -5.85
C ARG A 163 -11.62 -6.25 -7.29
N LYS A 164 -10.74 -6.72 -8.18
CA LYS A 164 -11.08 -6.93 -9.58
C LYS A 164 -12.31 -7.83 -9.73
N ALA A 165 -12.29 -8.98 -9.06
CA ALA A 165 -13.38 -9.96 -9.14
C ALA A 165 -14.74 -9.43 -8.61
N PHE A 166 -14.72 -8.62 -7.55
CA PHE A 166 -15.95 -8.01 -7.01
C PHE A 166 -16.47 -6.88 -7.91
N LEU A 167 -15.58 -6.02 -8.42
CA LEU A 167 -15.96 -4.94 -9.34
C LEU A 167 -16.56 -5.48 -10.64
N GLU A 168 -16.01 -6.57 -11.20
CA GLU A 168 -16.55 -7.27 -12.38
C GLU A 168 -17.97 -7.82 -12.14
N ARG A 169 -18.35 -8.02 -10.88
CA ARG A 169 -19.69 -8.44 -10.46
C ARG A 169 -20.59 -7.31 -9.99
N ASN A 170 -20.16 -6.05 -10.15
CA ASN A 170 -20.86 -4.86 -9.68
C ASN A 170 -21.15 -4.86 -8.17
N ILE A 171 -20.28 -5.47 -7.36
CA ILE A 171 -20.38 -5.47 -5.90
C ILE A 171 -19.71 -4.20 -5.39
N ASN A 172 -20.42 -3.41 -4.59
CA ASN A 172 -19.91 -2.21 -3.95
C ASN A 172 -18.97 -2.61 -2.79
N LEU A 173 -17.68 -2.63 -3.08
CA LEU A 173 -16.64 -3.10 -2.19
C LEU A 173 -15.93 -1.94 -1.49
N MET A 174 -15.95 -1.91 -0.17
CA MET A 174 -15.08 -1.07 0.65
C MET A 174 -13.86 -1.87 1.10
N GLN A 175 -12.67 -1.33 0.88
CA GLN A 175 -11.43 -2.02 1.25
C GLN A 175 -10.52 -1.16 2.11
N ILE A 176 -9.86 -1.83 3.09
CA ILE A 176 -8.72 -1.27 3.82
C ILE A 176 -7.49 -2.07 3.43
N GLY A 177 -6.48 -1.38 2.92
CA GLY A 177 -5.28 -1.98 2.38
C GLY A 177 -4.20 -2.25 3.42
N THR A 178 -3.33 -3.21 3.11
CA THR A 178 -2.15 -3.53 3.93
C THR A 178 -0.96 -2.61 3.68
N LYS A 179 -0.99 -1.83 2.59
CA LYS A 179 0.07 -0.90 2.18
C LYS A 179 -0.50 0.50 1.98
N GLU A 180 0.32 1.52 2.12
CA GLU A 180 -0.09 2.90 1.82
C GLU A 180 -0.44 3.09 0.34
N GLU A 181 0.25 2.40 -0.57
CA GLU A 181 -0.03 2.42 -2.02
C GLU A 181 -1.43 1.91 -2.38
N SER A 182 -2.09 1.24 -1.46
CA SER A 182 -3.48 0.80 -1.64
C SER A 182 -4.44 1.94 -1.97
N GLN A 183 -4.14 3.16 -1.51
CA GLN A 183 -4.93 4.36 -1.84
C GLN A 183 -5.00 4.63 -3.35
N TYR A 184 -3.94 4.29 -4.11
CA TYR A 184 -3.92 4.50 -5.56
C TYR A 184 -4.82 3.51 -6.32
N TYR A 185 -5.35 2.51 -5.64
CA TYR A 185 -6.29 1.50 -6.15
C TYR A 185 -7.72 1.68 -5.59
N GLY A 186 -8.00 2.85 -5.00
CA GLY A 186 -9.31 3.15 -4.40
C GLY A 186 -9.60 2.39 -3.11
N PHE A 187 -8.56 1.97 -2.38
CA PHE A 187 -8.68 1.45 -1.01
C PHE A 187 -8.48 2.59 -0.02
N TYR A 188 -8.89 2.38 1.20
CA TYR A 188 -8.46 3.19 2.33
C TYR A 188 -7.16 2.64 2.89
N PRO A 189 -6.14 3.46 3.12
CA PRO A 189 -4.95 3.01 3.83
C PRO A 189 -5.29 2.66 5.28
N MET A 190 -4.44 1.86 5.92
CA MET A 190 -4.55 1.59 7.36
C MET A 190 -4.41 2.92 8.13
N PRO A 191 -5.39 3.28 8.99
CA PRO A 191 -5.36 4.55 9.69
C PRO A 191 -4.11 4.75 10.55
N GLU A 192 -3.57 5.97 10.55
CA GLU A 192 -2.35 6.32 11.30
C GLU A 192 -2.45 6.05 12.80
N PHE A 193 -3.65 6.18 13.39
CA PHE A 193 -3.82 5.89 14.82
C PHE A 193 -3.55 4.43 15.19
N MET A 194 -3.64 3.48 14.24
CA MET A 194 -3.25 2.08 14.43
C MET A 194 -1.73 1.90 14.55
N LYS A 195 -0.97 2.82 13.96
CA LYS A 195 0.51 2.84 13.98
C LYS A 195 1.06 3.68 15.15
N ASN A 196 0.21 4.47 15.82
CA ASN A 196 0.64 5.34 16.90
C ASN A 196 0.83 4.55 18.20
N HIS A 197 2.04 4.56 18.72
CA HIS A 197 2.41 3.87 19.98
C HIS A 197 1.92 4.59 21.25
N GLU A 198 1.43 5.82 21.12
CA GLU A 198 0.85 6.56 22.25
C GLU A 198 -0.59 6.12 22.54
N ASN A 199 -1.29 5.52 21.56
CA ASN A 199 -2.61 4.96 21.77
C ASN A 199 -2.51 3.60 22.44
N SER A 200 -3.34 3.37 23.47
CA SER A 200 -3.47 2.04 24.04
C SER A 200 -4.13 1.07 23.05
N GLU A 201 -3.92 -0.23 23.20
CA GLU A 201 -4.57 -1.27 22.38
C GLU A 201 -6.09 -1.12 22.42
N LYS A 202 -6.66 -0.84 23.61
CA LYS A 202 -8.09 -0.57 23.79
C LYS A 202 -8.55 0.62 22.93
N ASP A 203 -7.78 1.70 22.91
CA ASP A 203 -8.14 2.89 22.16
C ASP A 203 -8.09 2.63 20.65
N LYS A 204 -7.06 1.91 20.18
CA LYS A 204 -6.94 1.50 18.77
C LYS A 204 -8.12 0.62 18.35
N ILE A 205 -8.52 -0.34 19.18
CA ILE A 205 -9.68 -1.22 18.92
C ILE A 205 -10.96 -0.38 18.77
N LEU A 206 -11.23 0.51 19.71
CA LEU A 206 -12.42 1.35 19.69
C LEU A 206 -12.42 2.35 18.51
N LEU A 207 -11.27 2.98 18.24
CA LEU A 207 -11.11 3.92 17.15
C LEU A 207 -11.25 3.22 15.79
N PHE A 208 -10.70 2.01 15.63
CA PHE A 208 -10.80 1.28 14.37
C PHE A 208 -12.24 0.82 14.10
N ASN A 209 -12.95 0.35 15.13
CA ASN A 209 -14.36 0.03 15.01
C ASN A 209 -15.18 1.26 14.60
N ARG A 210 -14.98 2.42 15.27
CA ARG A 210 -15.65 3.68 14.91
C ARG A 210 -15.31 4.14 13.48
N TYR A 211 -14.06 3.97 13.07
CA TYR A 211 -13.62 4.28 11.72
C TYR A 211 -14.36 3.43 10.68
N LEU A 212 -14.44 2.11 10.91
CA LEU A 212 -15.21 1.19 10.06
C LEU A 212 -16.69 1.58 10.00
N LYS A 213 -17.29 1.86 11.16
CA LYS A 213 -18.71 2.26 11.23
C LYS A 213 -19.00 3.51 10.42
N LYS A 214 -18.15 4.52 10.55
CA LYS A 214 -18.28 5.78 9.78
C LYS A 214 -18.17 5.52 8.26
N LEU A 215 -17.22 4.66 7.84
CA LEU A 215 -17.08 4.28 6.44
C LEU A 215 -18.29 3.49 5.95
N GLU A 216 -18.80 2.54 6.73
CA GLU A 216 -20.00 1.77 6.43
C GLU A 216 -21.21 2.69 6.17
N GLU A 217 -21.44 3.66 7.04
CA GLU A 217 -22.57 4.59 6.95
C GLU A 217 -22.49 5.51 5.71
N VAL A 218 -21.27 5.98 5.38
CA VAL A 218 -21.06 6.90 4.26
C VAL A 218 -21.06 6.16 2.91
N LYS A 219 -20.39 4.99 2.85
CA LYS A 219 -20.17 4.26 1.58
C LYS A 219 -21.24 3.25 1.29
N LYS A 220 -21.95 2.76 2.31
CA LYS A 220 -22.99 1.73 2.22
C LYS A 220 -22.54 0.55 1.36
N PRO A 221 -21.39 -0.08 1.71
CA PRO A 221 -20.83 -1.15 0.92
C PRO A 221 -21.66 -2.44 1.06
N ASP A 222 -21.60 -3.29 0.02
CA ASP A 222 -22.14 -4.65 0.10
C ASP A 222 -21.20 -5.59 0.88
N ILE A 223 -19.87 -5.30 0.82
CA ILE A 223 -18.82 -6.08 1.48
C ILE A 223 -17.73 -5.12 1.98
N ILE A 224 -17.21 -5.40 3.17
CA ILE A 224 -16.00 -4.78 3.73
C ILE A 224 -14.86 -5.79 3.66
N LEU A 225 -13.75 -5.43 3.02
CA LEU A 225 -12.56 -6.26 2.93
C LEU A 225 -11.39 -5.58 3.62
N ILE A 226 -10.81 -6.23 4.62
CA ILE A 226 -9.71 -5.67 5.43
C ILE A 226 -8.47 -6.53 5.27
N GLY A 227 -7.39 -5.93 4.75
CA GLY A 227 -6.08 -6.52 4.81
C GLY A 227 -5.47 -6.34 6.19
N ILE A 228 -5.06 -7.43 6.81
CA ILE A 228 -4.40 -7.40 8.12
C ILE A 228 -2.91 -7.12 7.90
N PRO A 229 -2.36 -6.00 8.39
CA PRO A 229 -0.93 -5.72 8.28
C PRO A 229 -0.11 -6.65 9.19
N GLY A 230 1.16 -6.85 8.82
CA GLY A 230 2.07 -7.72 9.56
C GLY A 230 1.83 -9.21 9.32
N GLU A 231 2.43 -10.03 10.16
CA GLU A 231 2.35 -11.48 10.17
C GLU A 231 1.54 -11.97 11.37
N LEU A 232 0.91 -13.15 11.25
CA LEU A 232 0.24 -13.82 12.37
C LEU A 232 1.23 -14.61 13.22
N TYR A 233 2.37 -15.00 12.66
CA TYR A 233 3.35 -15.85 13.31
C TYR A 233 4.76 -15.28 13.20
N ALA A 234 5.59 -15.50 14.21
CA ALA A 234 6.98 -15.08 14.19
C ALA A 234 7.76 -15.90 13.15
N PRO A 235 8.48 -15.26 12.21
CA PRO A 235 9.22 -15.98 11.18
C PRO A 235 10.41 -16.80 11.72
N SER A 236 10.92 -16.49 12.90
CA SER A 236 11.95 -17.24 13.59
C SER A 236 12.02 -16.88 15.07
N GLU A 237 12.72 -17.69 15.87
CA GLU A 237 12.97 -17.40 17.30
C GLU A 237 13.75 -16.08 17.54
N LYS A 238 14.54 -15.66 16.54
CA LYS A 238 15.34 -14.42 16.61
C LYS A 238 14.59 -13.19 16.11
N TYR A 239 13.58 -13.38 15.26
CA TYR A 239 12.79 -12.29 14.69
C TYR A 239 11.32 -12.56 14.98
N ILE A 240 10.84 -11.91 16.01
CA ILE A 240 9.48 -12.10 16.52
C ILE A 240 8.44 -11.22 15.83
N ALA A 241 8.85 -10.24 15.01
CA ALA A 241 7.96 -9.24 14.40
C ALA A 241 6.98 -8.64 15.42
N ASN A 242 5.75 -8.34 15.03
CA ASN A 242 4.70 -7.84 15.94
C ASN A 242 3.82 -8.95 16.53
N LEU A 243 4.16 -10.20 16.34
CA LEU A 243 3.44 -11.37 16.90
C LEU A 243 1.92 -11.32 16.70
N GLY A 244 1.45 -10.71 15.61
CA GLY A 244 0.03 -10.59 15.34
C GLY A 244 -0.73 -9.58 16.21
N ILE A 245 -0.06 -8.69 16.94
CA ILE A 245 -0.71 -7.70 17.81
C ILE A 245 -1.72 -6.86 17.02
N THR A 246 -1.31 -6.33 15.85
CA THR A 246 -2.22 -5.54 15.00
C THR A 246 -3.39 -6.38 14.49
N ALA A 247 -3.16 -7.66 14.18
CA ALA A 247 -4.24 -8.57 13.82
C ALA A 247 -5.23 -8.72 14.98
N TYR A 248 -4.74 -8.93 16.20
CA TYR A 248 -5.55 -9.03 17.41
C TYR A 248 -6.39 -7.76 17.65
N GLU A 249 -5.80 -6.57 17.54
CA GLU A 249 -6.51 -5.29 17.67
C GLU A 249 -7.65 -5.18 16.64
N ILE A 250 -7.41 -5.56 15.38
CA ILE A 250 -8.42 -5.51 14.33
C ILE A 250 -9.53 -6.56 14.55
N PHE A 251 -9.16 -7.79 14.93
CA PHE A 251 -10.14 -8.84 15.24
C PHE A 251 -11.07 -8.46 16.40
N LEU A 252 -10.56 -7.75 17.42
CA LEU A 252 -11.38 -7.26 18.52
C LEU A 252 -12.24 -6.05 18.13
N SER A 253 -11.85 -5.33 17.09
CA SER A 253 -12.63 -4.18 16.59
C SER A 253 -13.87 -4.62 15.83
N VAL A 254 -13.77 -5.69 15.06
CA VAL A 254 -14.87 -6.26 14.27
C VAL A 254 -14.60 -7.74 14.02
N MET A 255 -15.62 -8.57 14.21
CA MET A 255 -15.53 -10.00 13.91
C MET A 255 -15.70 -10.20 12.40
N PRO A 256 -14.79 -10.93 11.70
CA PRO A 256 -14.95 -11.24 10.30
C PRO A 256 -15.95 -12.38 10.08
N ASP A 257 -16.73 -12.29 8.99
CA ASP A 257 -17.56 -13.40 8.49
C ASP A 257 -16.70 -14.44 7.76
N ILE A 258 -15.62 -13.97 7.10
CA ILE A 258 -14.66 -14.83 6.38
C ILE A 258 -13.24 -14.39 6.71
N LEU A 259 -12.38 -15.34 7.01
CA LEU A 259 -10.94 -15.15 7.17
C LEU A 259 -10.17 -15.93 6.10
N LEU A 260 -9.44 -15.22 5.24
CA LEU A 260 -8.49 -15.78 4.29
C LEU A 260 -7.08 -15.69 4.87
N VAL A 261 -6.43 -16.84 5.06
CA VAL A 261 -5.04 -16.90 5.55
C VAL A 261 -4.14 -17.43 4.46
N LEU A 262 -3.14 -16.63 4.06
CA LEU A 262 -2.12 -17.07 3.12
C LEU A 262 -1.06 -17.87 3.86
N LEU A 263 -0.81 -19.07 3.36
CA LEU A 263 0.21 -19.97 3.87
C LEU A 263 1.39 -20.05 2.89
N PRO A 264 2.62 -20.28 3.38
CA PRO A 264 3.73 -20.58 2.48
C PRO A 264 3.45 -21.91 1.78
N TYR A 265 3.73 -21.95 0.47
CA TYR A 265 3.76 -23.21 -0.25
C TYR A 265 5.16 -23.79 -0.09
N ALA A 266 5.25 -24.98 0.48
CA ALA A 266 6.46 -25.77 0.51
C ALA A 266 6.30 -26.90 -0.51
N GLU A 267 7.23 -26.95 -1.49
CA GLU A 267 7.38 -28.09 -2.38
C GLU A 267 8.13 -29.21 -1.68
#